data_d93b51aa6f3f606631cf2dd090507872
#
_entry.id   d93b51aa6f3f606631cf2dd090507872
#
_cell.length_a   1.000
_cell.length_b   1.000
_cell.length_c   1.000
_cell.angle_alpha   90.00
_cell.angle_beta   90.00
_cell.angle_gamma   90.00
#
_symmetry.space_group_name_H-M   'P 1'
#
loop_
_entity.id
_entity.type
_entity.pdbx_description
1 polymer ?
#
loop_
_entity_poly.entity_id
_entity_poly.type
_entity_poly.pdbx_seq_one_letter_code
_entity_poly.pdbx_strand_id
1 'polypeptide(L)' 'MLLKQLLDNLGEMEKELVQLRYFEDKTQMQVAKIMGISQVQVSRLEKKIIMGLRKVADP' A
#
# COMPACT_ATOMS: atom_id res chain seq x y z
N MET A 1 16.47 2.46 -5.12
CA MET A 1 17.07 1.36 -4.37
C MET A 1 16.29 1.08 -3.08
N LEU A 2 16.21 2.06 -2.19
CA LEU A 2 15.43 1.88 -0.95
C LEU A 2 13.95 1.61 -1.22
N LEU A 3 13.39 2.30 -2.20
CA LEU A 3 11.99 2.12 -2.56
C LEU A 3 11.73 0.71 -3.08
N LYS A 4 12.66 0.18 -3.88
CA LYS A 4 12.52 -1.17 -4.42
C LYS A 4 12.60 -2.22 -3.30
N GLN A 5 13.51 -2.02 -2.34
CA GLN A 5 13.62 -2.93 -1.21
C GLN A 5 12.37 -2.91 -0.34
N LEU A 6 11.79 -1.73 -0.15
CA LEU A 6 10.54 -1.61 0.59
C LEU A 6 9.41 -2.35 -0.09
N LEU A 7 9.30 -2.19 -1.41
CA LEU A 7 8.28 -2.88 -2.19
C LEU A 7 8.50 -4.39 -2.17
N ASP A 8 9.75 -4.83 -2.20
CA ASP A 8 10.07 -6.25 -2.15
C ASP A 8 9.73 -6.88 -0.79
N ASN A 9 9.74 -6.08 0.27
CA ASN A 9 9.41 -6.55 1.62
C ASN A 9 7.91 -6.54 1.89
N LEU A 10 7.12 -5.90 1.02
CA LEU A 10 5.67 -5.87 1.17
C LEU A 10 5.05 -7.16 0.65
N GLY A 11 3.92 -7.55 1.25
CA GLY A 11 3.13 -8.64 0.72
C GLY A 11 2.54 -8.28 -0.63
N GLU A 12 2.03 -9.28 -1.35
CA GLU A 12 1.47 -9.06 -2.68
C GLU A 12 0.28 -8.11 -2.65
N MET A 13 -0.58 -8.22 -1.63
CA MET A 13 -1.71 -7.32 -1.48
C MET A 13 -1.26 -5.88 -1.28
N GLU A 14 -0.21 -5.68 -0.49
CA GLU A 14 0.31 -4.36 -0.23
C GLU A 14 0.94 -3.75 -1.48
N LYS A 15 1.64 -4.55 -2.26
CA LYS A 15 2.22 -4.10 -3.53
C LYS A 15 1.12 -3.66 -4.50
N GLU A 16 0.06 -4.44 -4.61
CA GLU A 16 -1.08 -4.11 -5.47
C GLU A 16 -1.75 -2.84 -5.01
N LEU A 17 -1.91 -2.67 -3.70
CA LEU A 17 -2.51 -1.46 -3.15
C LEU A 17 -1.67 -0.22 -3.48
N VAL A 18 -0.35 -0.31 -3.32
CA VAL A 18 0.55 0.79 -3.66
C VAL A 18 0.42 1.13 -5.14
N GLN A 19 0.41 0.12 -5.99
CA GLN A 19 0.25 0.31 -7.44
C GLN A 19 -1.03 1.07 -7.75
N LEU A 20 -2.14 0.64 -7.19
CA LEU A 20 -3.45 1.23 -7.48
C LEU A 20 -3.60 2.63 -6.90
N ARG A 21 -3.12 2.85 -5.68
CA ARG A 21 -3.31 4.12 -4.99
C ARG A 21 -2.34 5.21 -5.45
N TYR A 22 -1.07 4.85 -5.64
CA TYR A 22 -0.03 5.85 -5.89
C TYR A 22 0.37 5.95 -7.35
N PHE A 23 0.28 4.87 -8.09
CA PHE A 23 0.66 4.90 -9.52
C PHE A 23 -0.54 5.08 -10.44
N GLU A 24 -1.72 4.60 -10.04
CA GLU A 24 -2.93 4.69 -10.88
C GLU A 24 -3.96 5.67 -10.34
N ASP A 25 -3.69 6.30 -9.20
CA ASP A 25 -4.56 7.32 -8.60
C ASP A 25 -5.98 6.83 -8.30
N LYS A 26 -6.13 5.56 -7.94
CA LYS A 26 -7.43 5.02 -7.57
C LYS A 26 -7.83 5.45 -6.16
N THR A 27 -9.13 5.63 -5.93
CA THR A 27 -9.63 5.90 -4.58
C THR A 27 -9.62 4.63 -3.74
N GLN A 28 -9.74 4.79 -2.42
CA GLN A 28 -9.81 3.62 -1.52
C GLN A 28 -10.98 2.71 -1.87
N MET A 29 -12.11 3.31 -2.23
CA MET A 29 -13.29 2.53 -2.63
C MET A 29 -13.03 1.74 -3.90
N GLN A 30 -12.38 2.35 -4.88
CA GLN A 30 -12.04 1.67 -6.13
C GLN A 30 -11.05 0.54 -5.88
N VAL A 31 -10.05 0.78 -5.05
CA VAL A 31 -9.06 -0.24 -4.69
C VAL A 31 -9.73 -1.41 -3.98
N ALA A 32 -10.63 -1.11 -3.05
CA ALA A 32 -11.37 -2.15 -2.33
C ALA A 32 -12.15 -3.05 -3.30
N LYS A 33 -12.81 -2.45 -4.29
CA LYS A 33 -13.54 -3.19 -5.31
C LYS A 33 -12.61 -4.06 -6.16
N ILE A 34 -11.50 -3.49 -6.60
CA ILE A 34 -10.54 -4.19 -7.46
C ILE A 34 -9.92 -5.36 -6.71
N MET A 35 -9.56 -5.14 -5.46
CA MET A 35 -8.89 -6.17 -4.65
C MET A 35 -9.86 -7.16 -4.01
N GLY A 36 -11.16 -6.85 -4.05
CA GLY A 36 -12.17 -7.72 -3.42
C GLY A 36 -12.14 -7.71 -1.91
N ILE A 37 -11.78 -6.57 -1.32
CA ILE A 37 -11.72 -6.40 0.14
C ILE A 37 -12.55 -5.18 0.54
N SER A 38 -12.71 -4.96 1.84
CA SER A 38 -13.45 -3.81 2.34
C SER A 38 -12.59 -2.55 2.33
N GLN A 39 -13.25 -1.38 2.31
CA GLN A 39 -12.53 -0.11 2.41
C GLN A 39 -11.75 -0.01 3.72
N VAL A 40 -12.30 -0.57 4.80
CA VAL A 40 -11.60 -0.58 6.09
C VAL A 40 -10.28 -1.33 5.98
N GLN A 41 -10.27 -2.46 5.27
CA GLN A 41 -9.05 -3.22 5.05
C GLN A 41 -8.04 -2.43 4.22
N VAL A 42 -8.51 -1.73 3.20
CA VAL A 42 -7.64 -0.86 2.38
C VAL A 42 -7.00 0.20 3.27
N SER A 43 -7.80 0.85 4.11
CA SER A 43 -7.31 1.88 5.01
C SER A 43 -6.26 1.34 5.98
N ARG A 44 -6.49 0.16 6.52
CA ARG A 44 -5.53 -0.49 7.43
C ARG A 44 -4.23 -0.84 6.73
N LEU A 45 -4.33 -1.37 5.51
CA LEU A 45 -3.14 -1.69 4.71
C LEU A 45 -2.34 -0.44 4.39
N GLU A 46 -3.01 0.65 4.03
CA GLU A 46 -2.33 1.92 3.77
C GLU A 46 -1.57 2.41 5.00
N LYS A 47 -2.22 2.34 6.16
CA LYS A 47 -1.56 2.74 7.41
C LYS A 47 -0.32 1.90 7.68
N LYS A 48 -0.43 0.59 7.46
CA LYS A 48 0.70 -0.32 7.66
C LYS A 48 1.86 0.02 6.73
N ILE A 49 1.55 0.31 5.47
CA ILE A 49 2.57 0.70 4.49
C ILE A 49 3.24 2.01 4.88
N ILE A 50 2.46 3.01 5.26
CA ILE A 50 2.98 4.31 5.67
C ILE A 50 3.87 4.18 6.89
N MET A 51 3.47 3.38 7.87
CA MET A 51 4.28 3.15 9.06
C MET A 51 5.59 2.47 8.73
N GLY A 52 5.56 1.51 7.80
CA GLY A 52 6.77 0.86 7.33
C GLY A 52 7.71 1.82 6.65
N LEU A 53 7.17 2.71 5.81
CA LEU A 53 7.96 3.73 5.13
C LEU A 53 8.56 4.72 6.13
N ARG A 54 7.81 5.09 7.17
CA ARG A 54 8.30 5.99 8.20
C ARG A 54 9.48 5.39 8.96
N LYS A 55 9.40 4.10 9.26
CA LYS A 55 10.48 3.41 9.98
C LYS A 55 11.77 3.43 9.19
N VAL A 56 11.69 3.35 7.87
CA VAL A 56 12.88 3.36 7.01
C VAL A 56 13.38 4.78 6.78
N ALA A 57 12.46 5.76 6.68
CA ALA A 57 12.83 7.15 6.44
C ALA A 57 13.34 7.85 7.69
N ASP A 58 13.01 7.35 8.87
CA ASP A 58 13.35 7.94 10.16
C ASP A 58 14.52 7.15 10.75
N PRO A 59 15.74 7.69 10.68
CA PRO A 59 16.92 6.99 11.18
C PRO A 59 16.96 6.87 12.71
#